data_7a6d8047980949ac195ab172a169c579
#
_entry.id   7a6d8047980949ac195ab172a169c579
#
_cell.length_a   1.000
_cell.length_b   1.000
_cell.length_c   1.000
_cell.angle_alpha   90.00
_cell.angle_beta   90.00
_cell.angle_gamma   90.00
#
_symmetry.space_group_name_H-M   'P 1'
#
loop_
_entity.id
_entity.type
_entity.pdbx_description
1 polymer ?
#
loop_
_entity_poly.entity_id
_entity_poly.type
_entity_poly.pdbx_seq_one_letter_code
_entity_poly.pdbx_strand_id
1 'polypeptide(L)'
;TGTLKESLKRTLPEYMVPSWIIKLDQLPMTANGKVDLKALPAPDMEANQTAYEAPRDEVEALLCGIWEDVLGVSQVGIHDHFFFLGGDSIKGIQMASRLTQEGWKLDMKQLFQYPTIAELRPYIEEADLLTADQSAVEGEVILTPIQRWFFERNFDHQHHWNLSMMLHAPKGFDLAVTEKVLQRLLSHHDALRMVFRQEHDDMLQYNQRELTEPFSIISCDVSKAQDVKQAISTYANEYQRQLNLEKGPLMKVICFHTEDGDHLLMITHHLVIDGVSCRILLEDFMSLYHQAEKGETMVLPPKTHSFKEWAEAVERYAQSQLLKNQKEYWAAIENRPFTTLPVDHEVKERKVADTKAVKMQLTEAETEHLLTNIHLPYTTEMNDILLCALGLAVQEWTGQSHVHVQLEGHGREDILSGLDISRTVGWFTSMYPVVLEAKPNQTIADAIKGTKEMLRRVPNKGIGYGILRYMTPSEPSVKHVQPEISLNYLGQIDQEVTTELFGPSTYDMGRQASPESEAVYKLNLSGLVQHNQFILSCSYCASEYEEQTIQQFIALLKEKIRSIITHCLAHQEREFTPSDFSAADLEMDEMDDIFDMLEEKLT
;
A
#
# COMPACT_ATOMS: atom_id res chain seq x y z
N THR A 1 -20.01 -28.50 18.94
CA THR A 1 -20.06 -27.02 18.76
C THR A 1 -20.51 -26.67 17.36
N GLY A 2 -19.97 -27.27 16.26
CA GLY A 2 -20.36 -26.99 14.87
C GLY A 2 -21.86 -27.12 14.58
N THR A 3 -22.48 -28.21 15.03
CA THR A 3 -23.93 -28.47 14.84
C THR A 3 -24.82 -27.42 15.54
N LEU A 4 -24.34 -26.87 16.67
CA LEU A 4 -25.06 -25.83 17.41
C LEU A 4 -24.97 -24.49 16.67
N LYS A 5 -23.79 -24.15 16.14
CA LYS A 5 -23.55 -22.94 15.33
C LYS A 5 -24.37 -22.95 14.04
N GLU A 6 -24.44 -24.10 13.36
CA GLU A 6 -25.34 -24.27 12.18
C GLU A 6 -26.83 -24.14 12.55
N SER A 7 -27.23 -24.64 13.71
CA SER A 7 -28.62 -24.49 14.18
C SER A 7 -28.94 -23.03 14.50
N LEU A 8 -28.00 -22.29 15.08
CA LEU A 8 -28.15 -20.86 15.34
C LEU A 8 -28.18 -20.02 14.07
N LYS A 9 -27.37 -20.33 13.06
CA LYS A 9 -27.40 -19.68 11.72
C LYS A 9 -28.76 -19.81 11.01
N ARG A 10 -29.57 -20.82 11.37
CA ARG A 10 -30.93 -20.98 10.80
C ARG A 10 -32.01 -20.15 11.48
N THR A 11 -31.75 -19.68 12.68
CA THR A 11 -32.75 -19.01 13.52
C THR A 11 -32.39 -17.59 13.89
N LEU A 12 -31.12 -17.24 13.80
CA LEU A 12 -30.60 -15.91 14.10
C LEU A 12 -29.95 -15.29 12.85
N PRO A 13 -30.04 -13.97 12.67
CA PRO A 13 -29.19 -13.25 11.72
C PRO A 13 -27.70 -13.57 11.98
N GLU A 14 -26.90 -13.54 10.94
CA GLU A 14 -25.50 -14.00 11.00
C GLU A 14 -24.66 -13.24 12.05
N TYR A 15 -24.94 -11.95 12.26
CA TYR A 15 -24.30 -11.11 13.28
C TYR A 15 -24.68 -11.47 14.73
N MET A 16 -25.76 -12.22 14.95
CA MET A 16 -26.17 -12.73 16.27
C MET A 16 -25.65 -14.14 16.57
N VAL A 17 -24.98 -14.77 15.62
CA VAL A 17 -24.41 -16.10 15.85
C VAL A 17 -23.07 -15.97 16.58
N PRO A 18 -22.93 -16.54 17.82
CA PRO A 18 -21.69 -16.42 18.57
C PRO A 18 -20.49 -16.92 17.78
N SER A 19 -19.43 -16.12 17.71
CA SER A 19 -18.17 -16.53 17.10
C SER A 19 -17.57 -17.75 17.81
N TRP A 20 -17.80 -17.86 19.11
CA TRP A 20 -17.25 -18.90 19.98
C TRP A 20 -18.34 -19.59 20.79
N ILE A 21 -18.30 -20.91 20.81
CA ILE A 21 -19.14 -21.77 21.67
C ILE A 21 -18.22 -22.72 22.40
N ILE A 22 -17.97 -22.47 23.70
CA ILE A 22 -17.13 -23.29 24.54
C ILE A 22 -18.02 -24.24 25.36
N LYS A 23 -17.77 -25.53 25.27
CA LYS A 23 -18.47 -26.50 26.05
C LYS A 23 -17.81 -26.62 27.42
N LEU A 24 -18.59 -26.37 28.47
CA LEU A 24 -18.15 -26.55 29.86
C LEU A 24 -18.87 -27.75 30.46
N ASP A 25 -18.17 -28.50 31.29
CA ASP A 25 -18.78 -29.58 32.06
C ASP A 25 -19.65 -29.04 33.20
N GLN A 26 -19.28 -27.88 33.75
CA GLN A 26 -20.06 -27.15 34.77
C GLN A 26 -19.82 -25.64 34.63
N LEU A 27 -20.87 -24.83 34.81
CA LEU A 27 -20.74 -23.38 34.90
C LEU A 27 -20.09 -22.97 36.21
N PRO A 28 -19.04 -22.15 36.22
CA PRO A 28 -18.48 -21.59 37.42
C PRO A 28 -19.49 -20.66 38.09
N MET A 29 -19.67 -20.80 39.40
CA MET A 29 -20.65 -20.03 40.16
C MET A 29 -19.96 -19.20 41.26
N THR A 30 -20.38 -17.96 41.41
CA THR A 30 -19.97 -17.11 42.54
C THR A 30 -20.54 -17.62 43.85
N ALA A 31 -20.00 -17.17 44.99
CA ALA A 31 -20.50 -17.52 46.32
C ALA A 31 -22.00 -17.16 46.55
N ASN A 32 -22.53 -16.27 45.72
CA ASN A 32 -23.93 -15.81 45.75
C ASN A 32 -24.84 -16.58 44.77
N GLY A 33 -24.36 -17.64 44.15
CA GLY A 33 -25.14 -18.48 43.23
C GLY A 33 -25.40 -17.86 41.85
N LYS A 34 -24.63 -16.84 41.41
CA LYS A 34 -24.63 -16.30 40.05
C LYS A 34 -23.46 -16.89 39.26
N VAL A 35 -23.58 -16.93 37.93
CA VAL A 35 -22.49 -17.36 37.08
C VAL A 35 -21.28 -16.43 37.27
N ASP A 36 -20.12 -16.98 37.53
CA ASP A 36 -18.87 -16.22 37.65
C ASP A 36 -18.27 -16.02 36.26
N LEU A 37 -18.60 -14.90 35.65
CA LEU A 37 -18.11 -14.54 34.31
C LEU A 37 -16.59 -14.43 34.24
N LYS A 38 -15.91 -14.08 35.35
CA LYS A 38 -14.45 -13.97 35.43
C LYS A 38 -13.74 -15.31 35.48
N ALA A 39 -14.45 -16.35 35.97
CA ALA A 39 -13.94 -17.72 36.05
C ALA A 39 -14.29 -18.57 34.81
N LEU A 40 -14.98 -18.00 33.80
CA LEU A 40 -15.18 -18.67 32.53
C LEU A 40 -13.82 -18.77 31.80
N PRO A 41 -13.50 -19.94 31.19
CA PRO A 41 -12.28 -20.07 30.44
C PRO A 41 -12.33 -19.13 29.23
N ALA A 42 -11.27 -18.37 29.03
CA ALA A 42 -11.08 -17.64 27.78
C ALA A 42 -11.06 -18.63 26.60
N PRO A 43 -11.53 -18.23 25.41
CA PRO A 43 -11.30 -19.01 24.20
C PRO A 43 -9.80 -19.29 24.06
N ASP A 44 -9.45 -20.56 23.86
CA ASP A 44 -8.05 -20.94 23.65
C ASP A 44 -7.59 -20.38 22.30
N MET A 45 -6.86 -19.28 22.34
CA MET A 45 -6.39 -18.57 21.14
C MET A 45 -5.28 -19.33 20.41
N GLU A 46 -4.56 -20.23 21.08
CA GLU A 46 -3.61 -21.15 20.44
C GLU A 46 -4.33 -22.34 19.76
N ALA A 47 -5.54 -22.72 20.22
CA ALA A 47 -6.41 -23.64 19.50
C ALA A 47 -7.11 -22.97 18.29
N ASN A 48 -6.85 -21.72 18.06
CA ASN A 48 -7.37 -20.89 16.96
C ASN A 48 -6.44 -20.73 15.77
N GLN A 49 -5.46 -21.53 15.58
CA GLN A 49 -5.25 -22.03 14.23
C GLN A 49 -6.57 -22.73 13.88
N THR A 50 -7.38 -22.07 13.04
CA THR A 50 -8.61 -22.67 12.49
C THR A 50 -8.23 -24.08 12.10
N ALA A 51 -8.89 -25.10 12.67
CA ALA A 51 -8.52 -26.48 12.35
C ALA A 51 -8.50 -26.55 10.84
N TYR A 52 -7.32 -26.80 10.26
CA TYR A 52 -7.15 -26.80 8.81
C TYR A 52 -8.32 -27.55 8.17
N GLU A 53 -9.10 -26.85 7.39
CA GLU A 53 -10.15 -27.42 6.56
C GLU A 53 -9.70 -27.30 5.10
N ALA A 54 -9.60 -28.46 4.46
CA ALA A 54 -9.17 -28.56 3.08
C ALA A 54 -10.19 -27.94 2.11
N PRO A 55 -9.77 -27.45 0.95
CA PRO A 55 -10.66 -26.92 -0.07
C PRO A 55 -11.71 -27.97 -0.50
N ARG A 56 -12.93 -27.51 -0.74
CA ARG A 56 -14.10 -28.34 -1.03
C ARG A 56 -14.37 -28.48 -2.52
N ASP A 57 -13.88 -27.54 -3.34
CA ASP A 57 -13.97 -27.54 -4.79
C ASP A 57 -12.66 -27.07 -5.45
N GLU A 58 -12.61 -27.10 -6.79
CA GLU A 58 -11.42 -26.71 -7.57
C GLU A 58 -11.08 -25.22 -7.43
N VAL A 59 -12.08 -24.35 -7.25
CA VAL A 59 -11.87 -22.90 -7.09
C VAL A 59 -11.33 -22.58 -5.70
N GLU A 60 -11.82 -23.25 -4.65
CA GLU A 60 -11.25 -23.12 -3.31
C GLU A 60 -9.81 -23.63 -3.27
N ALA A 61 -9.50 -24.73 -3.97
CA ALA A 61 -8.14 -25.27 -4.06
C ALA A 61 -7.22 -24.28 -4.80
N LEU A 62 -7.69 -23.65 -5.86
CA LEU A 62 -6.99 -22.60 -6.58
C LEU A 62 -6.71 -21.39 -5.67
N LEU A 63 -7.73 -20.94 -4.94
CA LEU A 63 -7.58 -19.81 -4.00
C LEU A 63 -6.58 -20.13 -2.88
N CYS A 64 -6.64 -21.33 -2.29
CA CYS A 64 -5.65 -21.75 -1.29
C CYS A 64 -4.23 -21.67 -1.86
N GLY A 65 -3.98 -22.19 -3.06
CA GLY A 65 -2.67 -22.14 -3.71
C GLY A 65 -2.23 -20.71 -4.01
N ILE A 66 -3.13 -19.84 -4.52
CA ILE A 66 -2.82 -18.44 -4.78
C ILE A 66 -2.49 -17.70 -3.47
N TRP A 67 -3.23 -17.97 -2.38
CA TRP A 67 -2.97 -17.34 -1.08
C TRP A 67 -1.63 -17.80 -0.50
N GLU A 68 -1.33 -19.10 -0.57
CA GLU A 68 -0.02 -19.64 -0.13
C GLU A 68 1.13 -18.92 -0.83
N ASP A 69 1.03 -18.77 -2.15
CA ASP A 69 2.04 -18.12 -2.96
C ASP A 69 2.15 -16.61 -2.67
N VAL A 70 1.01 -15.89 -2.62
CA VAL A 70 0.99 -14.42 -2.44
C VAL A 70 1.34 -14.02 -1.01
N LEU A 71 0.90 -14.80 -0.02
CA LEU A 71 1.13 -14.53 1.39
C LEU A 71 2.47 -15.09 1.88
N GLY A 72 3.05 -16.06 1.14
CA GLY A 72 4.30 -16.73 1.52
C GLY A 72 4.14 -17.68 2.70
N VAL A 73 2.97 -18.31 2.83
CA VAL A 73 2.65 -19.27 3.90
C VAL A 73 2.60 -20.69 3.35
N SER A 74 2.91 -21.68 4.19
CA SER A 74 3.06 -23.07 3.74
C SER A 74 1.77 -23.87 3.58
N GLN A 75 0.69 -23.41 4.19
CA GLN A 75 -0.60 -24.09 4.14
C GLN A 75 -1.73 -23.12 4.49
N VAL A 76 -2.74 -23.02 3.62
CA VAL A 76 -3.94 -22.20 3.81
C VAL A 76 -5.18 -23.08 3.86
N GLY A 77 -5.97 -22.95 4.92
CA GLY A 77 -7.30 -23.52 5.06
C GLY A 77 -8.39 -22.57 4.60
N ILE A 78 -9.57 -23.11 4.22
CA ILE A 78 -10.67 -22.26 3.70
C ILE A 78 -11.25 -21.27 4.70
N HIS A 79 -10.98 -21.43 6.00
CA HIS A 79 -11.43 -20.54 7.07
C HIS A 79 -10.33 -19.61 7.58
N ASP A 80 -9.16 -19.65 6.98
CA ASP A 80 -8.08 -18.72 7.32
C ASP A 80 -8.42 -17.32 6.80
N HIS A 81 -8.05 -16.31 7.58
CA HIS A 81 -8.40 -14.94 7.29
C HIS A 81 -7.25 -14.24 6.55
N PHE A 82 -7.50 -13.72 5.35
CA PHE A 82 -6.50 -13.14 4.46
C PHE A 82 -5.58 -12.12 5.15
N PHE A 83 -6.18 -11.16 5.85
CA PHE A 83 -5.41 -10.09 6.51
C PHE A 83 -4.62 -10.59 7.72
N PHE A 84 -5.11 -11.62 8.43
CA PHE A 84 -4.39 -12.20 9.57
C PHE A 84 -3.23 -13.09 9.15
N LEU A 85 -3.23 -13.57 7.91
CA LEU A 85 -2.08 -14.24 7.28
C LEU A 85 -1.05 -13.26 6.71
N GLY A 86 -1.22 -11.95 6.95
CA GLY A 86 -0.32 -10.90 6.46
C GLY A 86 -0.68 -10.37 5.08
N GLY A 87 -1.95 -10.51 4.68
CA GLY A 87 -2.50 -9.88 3.48
C GLY A 87 -2.71 -8.38 3.69
N ASP A 88 -2.54 -7.64 2.62
CA ASP A 88 -2.84 -6.21 2.53
C ASP A 88 -3.51 -5.90 1.18
N SER A 89 -3.84 -4.63 0.93
CA SER A 89 -4.49 -4.23 -0.32
C SER A 89 -3.67 -4.56 -1.57
N ILE A 90 -2.35 -4.53 -1.48
CA ILE A 90 -1.45 -4.79 -2.60
C ILE A 90 -1.42 -6.30 -2.90
N LYS A 91 -1.25 -7.11 -1.86
CA LYS A 91 -1.34 -8.59 -1.96
C LYS A 91 -2.73 -9.03 -2.44
N GLY A 92 -3.78 -8.30 -2.04
CA GLY A 92 -5.13 -8.50 -2.56
C GLY A 92 -5.24 -8.28 -4.07
N ILE A 93 -4.62 -7.23 -4.60
CA ILE A 93 -4.56 -6.97 -6.04
C ILE A 93 -3.78 -8.07 -6.77
N GLN A 94 -2.66 -8.53 -6.21
CA GLN A 94 -1.88 -9.64 -6.79
C GLN A 94 -2.71 -10.93 -6.82
N MET A 95 -3.41 -11.25 -5.73
CA MET A 95 -4.30 -12.41 -5.66
C MET A 95 -5.43 -12.33 -6.71
N ALA A 96 -6.13 -11.18 -6.79
CA ALA A 96 -7.16 -10.97 -7.79
C ALA A 96 -6.62 -11.08 -9.22
N SER A 97 -5.43 -10.57 -9.49
CA SER A 97 -4.75 -10.68 -10.78
C SER A 97 -4.44 -12.14 -11.15
N ARG A 98 -3.88 -12.94 -10.22
CA ARG A 98 -3.61 -14.37 -10.45
C ARG A 98 -4.90 -15.15 -10.67
N LEU A 99 -5.93 -14.83 -9.90
CA LEU A 99 -7.24 -15.45 -10.05
C LEU A 99 -7.84 -15.16 -11.44
N THR A 100 -7.67 -13.94 -11.96
CA THR A 100 -8.14 -13.57 -13.31
C THR A 100 -7.37 -14.32 -14.41
N GLN A 101 -6.08 -14.59 -14.23
CA GLN A 101 -5.29 -15.39 -15.17
C GLN A 101 -5.79 -16.83 -15.28
N GLU A 102 -6.39 -17.36 -14.22
CA GLU A 102 -7.01 -18.69 -14.16
C GLU A 102 -8.48 -18.67 -14.59
N GLY A 103 -8.97 -17.56 -15.12
CA GLY A 103 -10.33 -17.42 -15.67
C GLY A 103 -11.41 -17.10 -14.64
N TRP A 104 -11.03 -16.62 -13.44
CA TRP A 104 -11.95 -16.24 -12.38
C TRP A 104 -11.83 -14.78 -12.04
N LYS A 105 -12.92 -14.13 -11.64
CA LYS A 105 -12.97 -12.72 -11.26
C LYS A 105 -13.36 -12.57 -9.79
N LEU A 106 -12.67 -11.66 -9.12
CA LEU A 106 -12.96 -11.22 -7.76
C LEU A 106 -13.03 -9.70 -7.70
N ASP A 107 -14.12 -9.15 -7.14
CA ASP A 107 -14.18 -7.77 -6.73
C ASP A 107 -13.43 -7.59 -5.40
N MET A 108 -12.48 -6.67 -5.37
CA MET A 108 -11.69 -6.38 -4.17
C MET A 108 -12.53 -6.01 -2.95
N LYS A 109 -13.71 -5.39 -3.15
CA LYS A 109 -14.64 -5.11 -2.04
C LYS A 109 -15.11 -6.37 -1.33
N GLN A 110 -15.28 -7.46 -2.09
CA GLN A 110 -15.69 -8.74 -1.53
C GLN A 110 -14.60 -9.35 -0.63
N LEU A 111 -13.31 -9.19 -0.98
CA LEU A 111 -12.20 -9.64 -0.14
C LEU A 111 -12.18 -8.93 1.21
N PHE A 112 -12.46 -7.62 1.23
CA PHE A 112 -12.54 -6.87 2.49
C PHE A 112 -13.75 -7.24 3.33
N GLN A 113 -14.86 -7.56 2.69
CA GLN A 113 -16.10 -7.93 3.37
C GLN A 113 -16.13 -9.39 3.81
N TYR A 114 -15.51 -10.28 3.04
CA TYR A 114 -15.50 -11.73 3.19
C TYR A 114 -14.06 -12.26 3.16
N PRO A 115 -13.30 -12.02 4.22
CA PRO A 115 -11.84 -12.21 4.20
C PRO A 115 -11.37 -13.66 4.37
N THR A 116 -12.26 -14.65 4.26
CA THR A 116 -11.91 -16.08 4.24
C THR A 116 -12.32 -16.71 2.90
N ILE A 117 -11.61 -17.76 2.47
CA ILE A 117 -11.91 -18.43 1.21
C ILE A 117 -13.34 -18.99 1.19
N ALA A 118 -13.78 -19.57 2.31
CA ALA A 118 -15.13 -20.14 2.42
C ALA A 118 -16.24 -19.08 2.26
N GLU A 119 -16.05 -17.88 2.81
CA GLU A 119 -16.99 -16.76 2.69
C GLU A 119 -16.89 -16.09 1.32
N LEU A 120 -15.68 -16.00 0.75
CA LEU A 120 -15.39 -15.34 -0.52
C LEU A 120 -15.87 -16.17 -1.74
N ARG A 121 -15.82 -17.50 -1.63
CA ARG A 121 -16.14 -18.42 -2.73
C ARG A 121 -17.46 -18.13 -3.47
N PRO A 122 -18.60 -17.78 -2.80
CA PRO A 122 -19.86 -17.47 -3.46
C PRO A 122 -19.83 -16.23 -4.37
N TYR A 123 -18.85 -15.35 -4.20
CA TYR A 123 -18.71 -14.09 -4.94
C TYR A 123 -17.66 -14.15 -6.04
N ILE A 124 -17.03 -15.33 -6.24
CA ILE A 124 -16.09 -15.55 -7.33
C ILE A 124 -16.87 -15.99 -8.56
N GLU A 125 -16.77 -15.18 -9.59
CA GLU A 125 -17.45 -15.36 -10.86
C GLU A 125 -16.44 -15.79 -11.94
N GLU A 126 -16.92 -16.43 -13.01
CA GLU A 126 -16.08 -16.62 -14.20
C GLU A 126 -15.68 -15.26 -14.76
N ALA A 127 -14.40 -15.08 -15.03
CA ALA A 127 -13.93 -13.87 -15.67
C ALA A 127 -14.43 -13.85 -17.11
N ASP A 128 -15.16 -12.81 -17.49
CA ASP A 128 -15.30 -12.51 -18.91
C ASP A 128 -13.90 -12.31 -19.47
N LEU A 129 -13.46 -13.20 -20.37
CA LEU A 129 -12.15 -13.12 -21.00
C LEU A 129 -11.94 -11.68 -21.51
N LEU A 130 -10.99 -11.00 -20.90
CA LEU A 130 -10.72 -9.61 -21.10
C LEU A 130 -10.65 -9.26 -22.59
N THR A 131 -11.42 -8.26 -22.95
CA THR A 131 -11.38 -7.63 -24.27
C THR A 131 -10.28 -6.57 -24.37
N ALA A 132 -9.31 -6.54 -23.44
CA ALA A 132 -8.21 -5.59 -23.47
C ALA A 132 -7.39 -5.73 -24.77
N ASP A 133 -7.11 -4.60 -25.40
CA ASP A 133 -6.34 -4.58 -26.65
C ASP A 133 -4.89 -5.05 -26.39
N GLN A 134 -4.50 -6.13 -27.06
CA GLN A 134 -3.16 -6.71 -26.94
C GLN A 134 -2.14 -6.02 -27.84
N SER A 135 -2.55 -5.08 -28.68
CA SER A 135 -1.67 -4.32 -29.56
C SER A 135 -0.83 -3.29 -28.78
N ALA A 136 0.18 -2.72 -29.43
CA ALA A 136 0.94 -1.62 -28.84
C ALA A 136 0.08 -0.35 -28.79
N VAL A 137 -0.05 0.24 -27.61
CA VAL A 137 -0.73 1.52 -27.42
C VAL A 137 0.17 2.65 -27.93
N GLU A 138 -0.40 3.56 -28.71
CA GLU A 138 0.30 4.72 -29.26
C GLU A 138 -0.54 6.00 -29.17
N GLY A 139 0.11 7.15 -29.32
CA GLY A 139 -0.52 8.46 -29.37
C GLY A 139 -0.61 9.15 -28.03
N GLU A 140 -1.37 10.24 -28.03
CA GLU A 140 -1.55 11.09 -26.84
C GLU A 140 -2.29 10.35 -25.72
N VAL A 141 -1.86 10.62 -24.48
CA VAL A 141 -2.45 10.09 -23.25
C VAL A 141 -2.75 11.25 -22.31
N ILE A 142 -3.93 11.25 -21.72
CA ILE A 142 -4.36 12.30 -20.79
C ILE A 142 -3.51 12.24 -19.54
N LEU A 143 -3.02 13.40 -19.06
CA LEU A 143 -2.33 13.47 -17.76
C LEU A 143 -3.28 13.15 -16.61
N THR A 144 -2.89 12.20 -15.81
CA THR A 144 -3.63 11.78 -14.61
C THR A 144 -3.49 12.78 -13.47
N PRO A 145 -4.32 12.73 -12.40
CA PRO A 145 -4.23 13.66 -11.29
C PRO A 145 -2.84 13.76 -10.67
N ILE A 146 -2.17 12.62 -10.45
CA ILE A 146 -0.83 12.61 -9.84
C ILE A 146 0.24 13.20 -10.77
N GLN A 147 0.12 12.98 -12.08
CA GLN A 147 1.03 13.57 -13.05
C GLN A 147 0.82 15.08 -13.15
N ARG A 148 -0.43 15.56 -13.08
CA ARG A 148 -0.74 17.00 -13.03
C ARG A 148 -0.19 17.64 -11.74
N TRP A 149 -0.31 16.98 -10.61
CA TRP A 149 0.32 17.40 -9.36
C TRP A 149 1.84 17.56 -9.51
N PHE A 150 2.51 16.59 -10.15
CA PHE A 150 3.95 16.63 -10.36
C PHE A 150 4.37 17.85 -11.20
N PHE A 151 3.68 18.13 -12.28
CA PHE A 151 4.00 19.27 -13.16
C PHE A 151 3.60 20.62 -12.53
N GLU A 152 2.50 20.68 -11.77
CA GLU A 152 2.10 21.89 -11.02
C GLU A 152 3.16 22.30 -9.99
N ARG A 153 3.83 21.33 -9.36
CA ARG A 153 4.92 21.57 -8.40
C ARG A 153 6.13 22.25 -9.02
N ASN A 154 6.30 22.12 -10.33
CA ASN A 154 7.42 22.69 -11.08
C ASN A 154 8.78 22.43 -10.41
N PHE A 155 9.04 21.15 -10.04
CA PHE A 155 10.29 20.74 -9.43
C PHE A 155 11.50 21.11 -10.29
N ASP A 156 12.58 21.53 -9.63
CA ASP A 156 13.86 21.67 -10.30
C ASP A 156 14.34 20.32 -10.83
N HIS A 157 14.80 20.30 -12.08
CA HIS A 157 15.27 19.06 -12.73
C HIS A 157 14.21 17.93 -12.77
N GLN A 158 13.04 18.19 -13.34
CA GLN A 158 11.93 17.24 -13.47
C GLN A 158 12.32 15.89 -14.11
N HIS A 159 13.44 15.82 -14.86
CA HIS A 159 13.99 14.58 -15.39
C HIS A 159 14.56 13.63 -14.33
N HIS A 160 14.71 14.08 -13.08
CA HIS A 160 15.30 13.32 -11.98
C HIS A 160 14.30 13.17 -10.83
N TRP A 161 13.34 12.30 -11.03
CA TRP A 161 12.32 11.88 -10.07
C TRP A 161 11.99 10.40 -10.33
N ASN A 162 12.77 9.50 -9.74
CA ASN A 162 12.83 8.11 -10.14
C ASN A 162 12.39 7.17 -9.01
N LEU A 163 11.97 5.97 -9.42
CA LEU A 163 11.97 4.77 -8.58
C LEU A 163 13.06 3.83 -9.09
N SER A 164 13.75 3.17 -8.17
CA SER A 164 14.85 2.28 -8.51
C SER A 164 14.77 0.97 -7.77
N MET A 165 15.18 -0.10 -8.44
CA MET A 165 15.30 -1.44 -7.90
C MET A 165 16.70 -1.96 -8.22
N MET A 166 17.31 -2.72 -7.31
CA MET A 166 18.61 -3.34 -7.56
C MET A 166 18.58 -4.81 -7.16
N LEU A 167 18.81 -5.69 -8.13
CA LEU A 167 18.90 -7.13 -7.94
C LEU A 167 20.36 -7.57 -7.82
N HIS A 168 20.61 -8.56 -6.99
CA HIS A 168 21.91 -9.23 -6.85
C HIS A 168 21.83 -10.65 -7.36
N ALA A 169 22.71 -11.02 -8.29
CA ALA A 169 22.90 -12.37 -8.81
C ALA A 169 24.30 -12.89 -8.43
N PRO A 170 24.42 -13.80 -7.45
CA PRO A 170 25.72 -14.31 -7.01
C PRO A 170 26.52 -15.04 -8.10
N LYS A 171 25.83 -15.57 -9.10
CA LYS A 171 26.43 -16.26 -10.26
C LYS A 171 26.63 -15.35 -11.48
N GLY A 172 26.25 -14.06 -11.36
CA GLY A 172 26.20 -13.09 -12.44
C GLY A 172 24.93 -13.18 -13.29
N PHE A 173 24.72 -12.15 -14.12
CA PHE A 173 23.65 -12.08 -15.13
C PHE A 173 24.22 -12.41 -16.51
N ASP A 174 23.51 -13.25 -17.29
CA ASP A 174 23.74 -13.28 -18.73
C ASP A 174 23.16 -12.00 -19.34
N LEU A 175 24.05 -11.06 -19.70
CA LEU A 175 23.65 -9.75 -20.20
C LEU A 175 22.86 -9.85 -21.51
N ALA A 176 23.14 -10.84 -22.37
CA ALA A 176 22.43 -11.01 -23.63
C ALA A 176 21.00 -11.51 -23.39
N VAL A 177 20.79 -12.38 -22.40
CA VAL A 177 19.48 -12.82 -21.95
C VAL A 177 18.76 -11.66 -21.27
N THR A 178 19.43 -10.98 -20.34
CA THR A 178 18.87 -9.83 -19.60
C THR A 178 18.36 -8.74 -20.56
N GLU A 179 19.12 -8.43 -21.60
CA GLU A 179 18.73 -7.42 -22.59
C GLU A 179 17.48 -7.84 -23.37
N LYS A 180 17.37 -9.10 -23.77
CA LYS A 180 16.17 -9.63 -24.43
C LYS A 180 14.94 -9.58 -23.52
N VAL A 181 15.11 -9.93 -22.23
CA VAL A 181 14.05 -9.86 -21.21
C VAL A 181 13.57 -8.41 -21.09
N LEU A 182 14.47 -7.47 -20.92
CA LEU A 182 14.14 -6.05 -20.79
C LEU A 182 13.47 -5.48 -22.05
N GLN A 183 13.92 -5.87 -23.24
CA GLN A 183 13.28 -5.50 -24.49
C GLN A 183 11.84 -6.05 -24.56
N ARG A 184 11.61 -7.29 -24.06
CA ARG A 184 10.28 -7.88 -23.98
C ARG A 184 9.38 -7.11 -23.02
N LEU A 185 9.88 -6.71 -21.83
CA LEU A 185 9.16 -5.87 -20.88
C LEU A 185 8.78 -4.51 -21.47
N LEU A 186 9.73 -3.82 -22.11
CA LEU A 186 9.50 -2.52 -22.76
C LEU A 186 8.45 -2.61 -23.88
N SER A 187 8.41 -3.72 -24.63
CA SER A 187 7.41 -3.93 -25.66
C SER A 187 6.03 -4.27 -25.09
N HIS A 188 5.97 -4.98 -23.97
CA HIS A 188 4.73 -5.42 -23.34
C HIS A 188 4.05 -4.29 -22.56
N HIS A 189 4.81 -3.57 -21.71
CA HIS A 189 4.30 -2.51 -20.87
C HIS A 189 4.37 -1.15 -21.56
N ASP A 190 3.25 -0.70 -22.09
CA ASP A 190 3.16 0.50 -22.92
C ASP A 190 3.64 1.77 -22.20
N ALA A 191 3.42 1.89 -20.86
CA ALA A 191 3.85 3.05 -20.09
C ALA A 191 5.37 3.28 -20.10
N LEU A 192 6.19 2.22 -20.25
CA LEU A 192 7.64 2.35 -20.34
C LEU A 192 8.12 3.02 -21.65
N ARG A 193 7.23 3.21 -22.61
CA ARG A 193 7.48 3.91 -23.88
C ARG A 193 6.86 5.31 -23.91
N MET A 194 6.35 5.81 -22.78
CA MET A 194 5.83 7.16 -22.67
C MET A 194 6.96 8.20 -22.72
N VAL A 195 6.62 9.35 -23.27
CA VAL A 195 7.44 10.58 -23.24
C VAL A 195 6.56 11.76 -22.89
N PHE A 196 7.16 12.81 -22.34
CA PHE A 196 6.48 14.02 -21.91
C PHE A 196 7.14 15.22 -22.60
N ARG A 197 6.36 16.05 -23.28
CA ARG A 197 6.86 17.19 -24.03
C ARG A 197 6.08 18.44 -23.67
N GLN A 198 6.82 19.52 -23.47
CA GLN A 198 6.21 20.84 -23.31
C GLN A 198 5.82 21.37 -24.69
N GLU A 199 4.53 21.61 -24.91
CA GLU A 199 4.02 22.27 -26.11
C GLU A 199 3.25 23.53 -25.68
N HIS A 200 3.82 24.70 -25.98
CA HIS A 200 3.33 25.99 -25.46
C HIS A 200 3.32 26.01 -23.94
N ASP A 201 2.15 26.21 -23.31
CA ASP A 201 1.99 26.21 -21.85
C ASP A 201 1.53 24.84 -21.30
N ASP A 202 1.26 23.88 -22.18
CA ASP A 202 0.73 22.57 -21.79
C ASP A 202 1.82 21.48 -21.82
N MET A 203 1.78 20.59 -20.86
CA MET A 203 2.58 19.37 -20.85
C MET A 203 1.77 18.25 -21.51
N LEU A 204 2.30 17.68 -22.58
CA LEU A 204 1.68 16.59 -23.31
C LEU A 204 2.40 15.27 -23.04
N GLN A 205 1.62 14.19 -22.91
CA GLN A 205 2.09 12.83 -22.70
C GLN A 205 1.77 11.97 -23.92
N TYR A 206 2.75 11.23 -24.42
CA TYR A 206 2.61 10.36 -25.59
C TYR A 206 3.14 8.97 -25.33
N ASN A 207 2.40 7.95 -25.76
CA ASN A 207 2.91 6.61 -25.94
C ASN A 207 3.54 6.48 -27.32
N GLN A 208 4.83 6.18 -27.35
CA GLN A 208 5.55 5.85 -28.59
C GLN A 208 5.25 4.39 -28.96
N ARG A 209 5.04 4.15 -30.26
CA ARG A 209 4.86 2.78 -30.77
C ARG A 209 6.12 1.93 -30.55
N GLU A 210 7.26 2.53 -30.85
CA GLU A 210 8.59 1.94 -30.69
C GLU A 210 9.52 2.97 -30.03
N LEU A 211 10.54 2.50 -29.35
CA LEU A 211 11.56 3.39 -28.80
C LEU A 211 12.34 4.05 -29.92
N THR A 212 12.59 5.35 -29.81
CA THR A 212 13.40 6.11 -30.77
C THR A 212 14.89 5.75 -30.70
N GLU A 213 15.36 5.33 -29.54
CA GLU A 213 16.73 4.86 -29.31
C GLU A 213 16.74 3.40 -28.86
N PRO A 214 17.69 2.59 -29.30
CA PRO A 214 17.79 1.20 -28.86
C PRO A 214 18.08 1.16 -27.37
N PHE A 215 17.35 0.29 -26.66
CA PHE A 215 17.60 0.03 -25.26
C PHE A 215 18.82 -0.88 -25.11
N SER A 216 19.76 -0.51 -24.24
CA SER A 216 20.93 -1.31 -23.92
C SER A 216 21.25 -1.25 -22.43
N ILE A 217 21.88 -2.32 -21.92
CA ILE A 217 22.37 -2.39 -20.56
C ILE A 217 23.76 -1.74 -20.50
N ILE A 218 23.97 -0.89 -19.51
CA ILE A 218 25.28 -0.30 -19.24
C ILE A 218 26.02 -1.27 -18.31
N SER A 219 27.19 -1.73 -18.74
CA SER A 219 28.05 -2.64 -17.96
C SER A 219 29.17 -1.86 -17.29
N CYS A 220 29.31 -2.01 -15.97
CA CYS A 220 30.33 -1.34 -15.15
C CYS A 220 31.10 -2.36 -14.31
N ASP A 221 32.36 -2.61 -14.60
CA ASP A 221 33.23 -3.44 -13.77
C ASP A 221 33.82 -2.61 -12.61
N VAL A 222 33.33 -2.86 -11.41
CA VAL A 222 33.79 -2.24 -10.16
C VAL A 222 34.51 -3.23 -9.23
N SER A 223 34.77 -4.46 -9.69
CA SER A 223 35.38 -5.54 -8.89
C SER A 223 36.74 -5.17 -8.32
N LYS A 224 37.49 -4.30 -9.03
CA LYS A 224 38.81 -3.84 -8.63
C LYS A 224 38.85 -2.47 -7.95
N ALA A 225 37.67 -1.86 -7.67
CA ALA A 225 37.62 -0.58 -6.98
C ALA A 225 38.14 -0.73 -5.53
N GLN A 226 38.88 0.27 -5.03
CA GLN A 226 39.32 0.28 -3.63
C GLN A 226 38.16 0.25 -2.64
N ASP A 227 37.06 0.93 -2.99
CA ASP A 227 35.79 0.93 -2.26
C ASP A 227 34.67 0.69 -3.26
N VAL A 228 34.22 -0.56 -3.34
CA VAL A 228 33.14 -0.99 -4.24
C VAL A 228 31.83 -0.27 -3.91
N LYS A 229 31.50 -0.07 -2.62
CA LYS A 229 30.28 0.60 -2.18
C LYS A 229 30.26 2.04 -2.66
N GLN A 230 31.36 2.76 -2.48
CA GLN A 230 31.49 4.14 -2.94
C GLN A 230 31.45 4.25 -4.46
N ALA A 231 32.08 3.30 -5.17
CA ALA A 231 32.08 3.27 -6.63
C ALA A 231 30.65 3.09 -7.18
N ILE A 232 29.90 2.09 -6.67
CA ILE A 232 28.51 1.84 -7.05
C ILE A 232 27.65 3.07 -6.75
N SER A 233 27.74 3.64 -5.54
CA SER A 233 26.97 4.85 -5.17
C SER A 233 27.26 6.02 -6.10
N THR A 234 28.53 6.21 -6.50
CA THR A 234 28.94 7.29 -7.42
C THR A 234 28.30 7.11 -8.80
N TYR A 235 28.44 5.92 -9.41
CA TYR A 235 27.83 5.63 -10.70
C TYR A 235 26.30 5.66 -10.62
N ALA A 236 25.69 5.09 -9.59
CA ALA A 236 24.25 5.14 -9.39
C ALA A 236 23.73 6.60 -9.39
N ASN A 237 24.37 7.49 -8.61
CA ASN A 237 24.02 8.91 -8.60
C ASN A 237 24.22 9.61 -9.95
N GLU A 238 25.21 9.21 -10.73
CA GLU A 238 25.41 9.73 -12.08
C GLU A 238 24.27 9.30 -13.02
N TYR A 239 23.93 8.01 -13.03
CA TYR A 239 22.91 7.46 -13.91
C TYR A 239 21.48 7.89 -13.53
N GLN A 240 21.20 8.14 -12.25
CA GLN A 240 19.92 8.66 -11.78
C GLN A 240 19.53 9.99 -12.44
N ARG A 241 20.51 10.82 -12.86
CA ARG A 241 20.32 12.15 -13.46
C ARG A 241 20.18 12.12 -14.99
N GLN A 242 20.29 10.95 -15.62
CA GLN A 242 20.43 10.86 -17.07
C GLN A 242 19.15 10.51 -17.81
N LEU A 243 18.01 10.33 -17.13
CA LEU A 243 16.73 10.17 -17.79
C LEU A 243 16.31 11.48 -18.48
N ASN A 244 15.59 11.35 -19.58
CA ASN A 244 15.09 12.50 -20.33
C ASN A 244 13.62 12.29 -20.68
N LEU A 245 12.74 13.14 -20.14
CA LEU A 245 11.30 13.04 -20.29
C LEU A 245 10.84 13.16 -21.75
N GLU A 246 11.52 13.97 -22.57
CA GLU A 246 11.11 14.26 -23.94
C GLU A 246 11.52 13.18 -24.94
N LYS A 247 12.67 12.53 -24.70
CA LYS A 247 13.26 11.55 -25.64
C LYS A 247 12.91 10.12 -25.27
N GLY A 248 12.87 9.80 -23.97
CA GLY A 248 12.82 8.41 -23.50
C GLY A 248 14.07 7.60 -23.89
N PRO A 249 14.12 6.29 -23.66
CA PRO A 249 13.21 5.59 -22.76
C PRO A 249 13.32 6.12 -21.31
N LEU A 250 12.22 6.09 -20.59
CA LEU A 250 12.18 6.54 -19.19
C LEU A 250 12.61 5.43 -18.21
N MET A 251 13.44 4.54 -18.70
CA MET A 251 14.07 3.46 -17.96
C MET A 251 15.55 3.35 -18.37
N LYS A 252 16.42 3.14 -17.40
CA LYS A 252 17.85 2.88 -17.59
C LYS A 252 18.28 1.70 -16.73
N VAL A 253 19.11 0.83 -17.27
CA VAL A 253 19.60 -0.36 -16.55
C VAL A 253 21.11 -0.43 -16.58
N ILE A 254 21.70 -0.65 -15.41
CA ILE A 254 23.12 -0.73 -15.19
C ILE A 254 23.43 -2.05 -14.49
N CYS A 255 24.40 -2.80 -15.03
CA CYS A 255 24.94 -4.00 -14.39
C CYS A 255 26.31 -3.68 -13.81
N PHE A 256 26.43 -3.74 -12.49
CA PHE A 256 27.71 -3.62 -11.78
C PHE A 256 28.28 -5.01 -11.55
N HIS A 257 29.51 -5.26 -12.05
CA HIS A 257 30.26 -6.48 -11.78
C HIS A 257 31.13 -6.30 -10.54
N THR A 258 30.96 -7.19 -9.55
CA THR A 258 31.68 -7.18 -8.29
C THR A 258 32.30 -8.55 -8.02
N GLU A 259 33.06 -8.71 -6.93
CA GLU A 259 33.61 -10.01 -6.54
C GLU A 259 32.57 -10.99 -5.99
N ASP A 260 31.45 -10.48 -5.44
CA ASP A 260 30.34 -11.28 -4.89
C ASP A 260 29.22 -11.56 -5.90
N GLY A 261 29.41 -11.17 -7.18
CA GLY A 261 28.45 -11.37 -8.26
C GLY A 261 28.10 -10.09 -8.99
N ASP A 262 26.97 -10.10 -9.68
CA ASP A 262 26.48 -8.95 -10.42
C ASP A 262 25.32 -8.27 -9.71
N HIS A 263 25.26 -6.93 -9.83
CA HIS A 263 24.18 -6.12 -9.30
C HIS A 263 23.52 -5.35 -10.44
N LEU A 264 22.24 -5.66 -10.70
CA LEU A 264 21.46 -5.05 -11.78
C LEU A 264 20.58 -3.91 -11.23
N LEU A 265 20.99 -2.67 -11.45
CA LEU A 265 20.24 -1.48 -11.07
C LEU A 265 19.30 -1.08 -12.22
N MET A 266 18.01 -1.07 -11.94
CA MET A 266 16.95 -0.58 -12.82
C MET A 266 16.44 0.76 -12.30
N ILE A 267 16.62 1.83 -13.05
CA ILE A 267 16.17 3.19 -12.76
C ILE A 267 15.01 3.51 -13.69
N THR A 268 13.84 3.86 -13.14
CA THR A 268 12.67 4.21 -13.95
C THR A 268 12.07 5.51 -13.45
N HIS A 269 11.71 6.43 -14.37
CA HIS A 269 11.09 7.69 -13.97
C HIS A 269 9.72 7.46 -13.36
N HIS A 270 9.42 8.10 -12.24
CA HIS A 270 8.19 7.85 -11.47
C HIS A 270 6.91 8.23 -12.25
N LEU A 271 6.98 9.12 -13.24
CA LEU A 271 5.84 9.44 -14.11
C LEU A 271 5.25 8.23 -14.86
N VAL A 272 6.01 7.14 -15.00
CA VAL A 272 5.59 5.94 -15.74
C VAL A 272 5.55 4.67 -14.88
N ILE A 273 5.82 4.78 -13.59
CA ILE A 273 5.87 3.64 -12.66
C ILE A 273 5.44 4.07 -11.25
N ASP A 274 4.84 3.15 -10.50
CA ASP A 274 4.57 3.24 -9.07
C ASP A 274 5.04 1.98 -8.33
N GLY A 275 4.83 1.90 -7.02
CA GLY A 275 5.25 0.76 -6.22
C GLY A 275 4.60 -0.57 -6.65
N VAL A 276 3.32 -0.56 -7.04
CA VAL A 276 2.63 -1.76 -7.57
C VAL A 276 3.21 -2.15 -8.93
N SER A 277 3.47 -1.17 -9.79
CA SER A 277 4.10 -1.39 -11.09
C SER A 277 5.53 -1.95 -10.98
N CYS A 278 6.30 -1.53 -9.96
CA CYS A 278 7.62 -2.12 -9.66
C CYS A 278 7.52 -3.62 -9.41
N ARG A 279 6.53 -4.05 -8.65
CA ARG A 279 6.29 -5.47 -8.36
C ARG A 279 5.91 -6.24 -9.61
N ILE A 280 5.01 -5.69 -10.44
CA ILE A 280 4.63 -6.29 -11.73
C ILE A 280 5.86 -6.47 -12.63
N LEU A 281 6.71 -5.44 -12.74
CA LEU A 281 7.91 -5.52 -13.56
C LEU A 281 8.93 -6.53 -13.03
N LEU A 282 9.07 -6.67 -11.71
CA LEU A 282 9.94 -7.68 -11.11
C LEU A 282 9.42 -9.09 -11.36
N GLU A 283 8.14 -9.33 -11.15
CA GLU A 283 7.48 -10.62 -11.43
C GLU A 283 7.67 -11.03 -12.88
N ASP A 284 7.41 -10.13 -13.81
CA ASP A 284 7.53 -10.36 -15.23
C ASP A 284 9.01 -10.56 -15.66
N PHE A 285 9.93 -9.79 -15.06
CA PHE A 285 11.36 -9.95 -15.27
C PHE A 285 11.82 -11.35 -14.83
N MET A 286 11.45 -11.76 -13.61
CA MET A 286 11.83 -13.07 -13.06
C MET A 286 11.27 -14.21 -13.90
N SER A 287 10.00 -14.10 -14.30
CA SER A 287 9.33 -15.11 -15.15
C SER A 287 10.03 -15.25 -16.50
N LEU A 288 10.26 -14.14 -17.21
CA LEU A 288 10.91 -14.14 -18.52
C LEU A 288 12.37 -14.65 -18.45
N TYR A 289 13.11 -14.23 -17.40
CA TYR A 289 14.49 -14.65 -17.22
C TYR A 289 14.58 -16.15 -16.98
N HIS A 290 13.70 -16.70 -16.14
CA HIS A 290 13.64 -18.14 -15.88
C HIS A 290 13.25 -18.96 -17.12
N GLN A 291 12.27 -18.49 -17.91
CA GLN A 291 11.90 -19.11 -19.19
C GLN A 291 13.09 -19.11 -20.17
N ALA A 292 13.81 -17.98 -20.24
CA ALA A 292 14.95 -17.85 -21.13
C ALA A 292 16.12 -18.79 -20.73
N GLU A 293 16.41 -18.92 -19.44
CA GLU A 293 17.42 -19.88 -18.94
C GLU A 293 17.10 -21.33 -19.28
N LYS A 294 15.82 -21.69 -19.25
CA LYS A 294 15.35 -23.03 -19.64
C LYS A 294 15.31 -23.23 -21.17
N GLY A 295 15.57 -22.18 -21.96
CA GLY A 295 15.44 -22.22 -23.40
C GLY A 295 13.99 -22.28 -23.90
N GLU A 296 13.05 -21.88 -23.05
CA GLU A 296 11.63 -21.78 -23.35
C GLU A 296 11.29 -20.49 -24.09
N THR A 297 10.10 -20.44 -24.70
CA THR A 297 9.60 -19.20 -25.30
C THR A 297 9.23 -18.21 -24.22
N MET A 298 9.74 -16.98 -24.28
CA MET A 298 9.44 -15.89 -23.35
C MET A 298 8.01 -15.38 -23.55
N VAL A 299 7.09 -15.76 -22.68
CA VAL A 299 5.66 -15.40 -22.72
C VAL A 299 5.28 -14.73 -21.40
N LEU A 300 4.57 -13.61 -21.51
CA LEU A 300 3.93 -12.93 -20.37
C LEU A 300 2.42 -13.17 -20.42
N PRO A 301 1.74 -13.03 -19.26
CA PRO A 301 0.28 -13.00 -19.25
C PRO A 301 -0.27 -11.95 -20.22
N PRO A 302 -1.50 -12.12 -20.74
CA PRO A 302 -2.14 -11.10 -21.57
C PRO A 302 -2.17 -9.74 -20.88
N LYS A 303 -2.07 -8.65 -21.66
CA LYS A 303 -2.21 -7.30 -21.14
C LYS A 303 -3.60 -7.10 -20.54
N THR A 304 -3.65 -6.41 -19.41
CA THR A 304 -4.86 -5.78 -18.89
C THR A 304 -5.12 -4.45 -19.59
N HIS A 305 -6.22 -3.75 -19.28
CA HIS A 305 -6.51 -2.46 -19.92
C HIS A 305 -5.34 -1.49 -19.75
N SER A 306 -5.08 -0.72 -20.80
CA SER A 306 -3.93 0.18 -20.86
C SER A 306 -4.07 1.36 -19.89
N PHE A 307 -2.93 1.96 -19.51
CA PHE A 307 -2.90 3.21 -18.75
C PHE A 307 -3.65 4.34 -19.47
N LYS A 308 -3.64 4.34 -20.82
CA LYS A 308 -4.40 5.30 -21.64
C LYS A 308 -5.90 5.14 -21.45
N GLU A 309 -6.44 3.92 -21.54
CA GLU A 309 -7.87 3.65 -21.33
C GLU A 309 -8.30 4.03 -19.91
N TRP A 310 -7.44 3.76 -18.92
CA TRP A 310 -7.69 4.18 -17.53
C TRP A 310 -7.70 5.71 -17.39
N ALA A 311 -6.74 6.43 -17.97
CA ALA A 311 -6.68 7.88 -17.91
C ALA A 311 -7.92 8.54 -18.54
N GLU A 312 -8.37 8.02 -19.71
CA GLU A 312 -9.60 8.46 -20.37
C GLU A 312 -10.85 8.15 -19.53
N ALA A 313 -10.88 7.01 -18.85
CA ALA A 313 -11.98 6.65 -17.98
C ALA A 313 -12.03 7.53 -16.70
N VAL A 314 -10.89 7.88 -16.14
CA VAL A 314 -10.78 8.85 -15.02
C VAL A 314 -11.26 10.23 -15.46
N GLU A 315 -10.95 10.67 -16.67
CA GLU A 315 -11.46 11.94 -17.22
C GLU A 315 -13.00 11.93 -17.35
N ARG A 316 -13.57 10.83 -17.85
CA ARG A 316 -15.03 10.66 -17.88
C ARG A 316 -15.62 10.65 -16.45
N TYR A 317 -14.98 9.97 -15.51
CA TYR A 317 -15.41 9.93 -14.11
C TYR A 317 -15.38 11.31 -13.45
N ALA A 318 -14.45 12.18 -13.84
CA ALA A 318 -14.34 13.56 -13.36
C ALA A 318 -15.64 14.37 -13.60
N GLN A 319 -16.44 14.01 -14.61
CA GLN A 319 -17.73 14.66 -14.91
C GLN A 319 -18.93 14.00 -14.22
N SER A 320 -18.74 12.87 -13.53
CA SER A 320 -19.79 12.06 -12.95
C SER A 320 -20.45 12.72 -11.72
N GLN A 321 -21.72 12.33 -11.46
CA GLN A 321 -22.40 12.75 -10.24
C GLN A 321 -21.80 12.07 -9.01
N LEU A 322 -21.28 10.85 -9.14
CA LEU A 322 -20.63 10.11 -8.05
C LEU A 322 -19.43 10.88 -7.49
N LEU A 323 -18.63 11.47 -8.36
CA LEU A 323 -17.52 12.31 -7.90
C LEU A 323 -18.01 13.62 -7.29
N LYS A 324 -19.02 14.26 -7.88
CA LYS A 324 -19.58 15.52 -7.36
C LYS A 324 -20.13 15.38 -5.93
N ASN A 325 -20.68 14.23 -5.59
CA ASN A 325 -21.19 13.94 -4.24
C ASN A 325 -20.10 13.92 -3.17
N GLN A 326 -18.82 13.79 -3.54
CA GLN A 326 -17.69 13.82 -2.61
C GLN A 326 -17.22 15.24 -2.27
N LYS A 327 -17.70 16.28 -2.98
CA LYS A 327 -17.22 17.67 -2.81
C LYS A 327 -17.39 18.18 -1.39
N GLU A 328 -18.50 17.91 -0.75
CA GLU A 328 -18.78 18.36 0.61
C GLU A 328 -17.82 17.74 1.63
N TYR A 329 -17.54 16.44 1.50
CA TYR A 329 -16.58 15.75 2.35
C TYR A 329 -15.19 16.38 2.26
N TRP A 330 -14.69 16.56 1.03
CA TRP A 330 -13.36 17.12 0.82
C TRP A 330 -13.28 18.59 1.24
N ALA A 331 -14.32 19.39 0.97
CA ALA A 331 -14.41 20.77 1.45
C ALA A 331 -14.39 20.83 2.98
N ALA A 332 -15.02 19.91 3.69
CA ALA A 332 -14.99 19.84 5.14
C ALA A 332 -13.57 19.57 5.66
N ILE A 333 -12.80 18.66 5.02
CA ILE A 333 -11.39 18.40 5.36
C ILE A 333 -10.53 19.64 5.14
N GLU A 334 -10.65 20.31 3.99
CA GLU A 334 -9.83 21.47 3.62
C GLU A 334 -10.16 22.74 4.43
N ASN A 335 -11.40 22.87 4.91
CA ASN A 335 -11.82 23.99 5.75
C ASN A 335 -11.49 23.80 7.25
N ARG A 336 -10.99 22.62 7.65
CA ARG A 336 -10.49 22.43 9.02
C ARG A 336 -9.35 23.40 9.31
N PRO A 337 -9.30 24.01 10.50
CA PRO A 337 -8.19 24.86 10.88
C PRO A 337 -6.86 24.15 10.70
N PHE A 338 -5.96 24.74 9.93
CA PHE A 338 -4.62 24.17 9.73
C PHE A 338 -3.70 24.64 10.86
N THR A 339 -3.03 23.68 11.49
CA THR A 339 -2.02 23.94 12.52
C THR A 339 -0.67 23.49 12.00
N THR A 340 0.31 24.40 12.03
CA THR A 340 1.69 24.07 11.59
C THR A 340 2.42 23.30 12.69
N LEU A 341 3.31 22.40 12.28
CA LEU A 341 4.24 21.73 13.20
C LEU A 341 5.26 22.73 13.75
N PRO A 342 5.65 22.58 15.03
CA PRO A 342 6.79 23.33 15.55
C PRO A 342 8.06 22.96 14.79
N VAL A 343 8.95 23.93 14.63
CA VAL A 343 10.26 23.75 13.98
C VAL A 343 11.36 24.28 14.90
N ASP A 344 12.56 23.74 14.79
CA ASP A 344 13.71 24.24 15.55
C ASP A 344 14.27 25.51 14.90
N HIS A 345 14.22 25.57 13.55
CA HIS A 345 14.69 26.70 12.77
C HIS A 345 13.71 27.04 11.64
N GLU A 346 13.43 28.32 11.43
CA GLU A 346 12.66 28.74 10.25
C GLU A 346 13.56 28.73 9.01
N VAL A 347 13.07 28.07 7.94
CA VAL A 347 13.75 28.04 6.64
C VAL A 347 12.84 28.60 5.55
N LYS A 348 13.43 29.23 4.54
CA LYS A 348 12.67 29.75 3.39
C LYS A 348 12.33 28.67 2.40
N GLU A 349 13.23 27.72 2.21
CA GLU A 349 13.12 26.63 1.25
C GLU A 349 13.66 25.35 1.88
N ARG A 350 12.99 24.25 1.64
CA ARG A 350 13.45 22.90 1.99
C ARG A 350 13.95 22.21 0.74
N LYS A 351 15.21 21.76 0.74
CA LYS A 351 15.79 21.05 -0.41
C LYS A 351 16.04 19.58 -0.08
N VAL A 352 15.87 18.73 -1.09
CA VAL A 352 16.20 17.30 -0.99
C VAL A 352 17.67 17.08 -0.61
N ALA A 353 18.57 18.00 -1.00
CA ALA A 353 19.98 17.96 -0.60
C ALA A 353 20.16 17.95 0.93
N ASP A 354 19.31 18.67 1.66
CA ASP A 354 19.39 18.88 3.10
C ASP A 354 18.58 17.81 3.88
N THR A 355 17.96 16.85 3.20
CA THR A 355 17.19 15.81 3.88
C THR A 355 18.08 14.77 4.55
N LYS A 356 17.72 14.45 5.79
CA LYS A 356 18.24 13.31 6.55
C LYS A 356 17.09 12.40 6.95
N ALA A 357 17.42 11.23 7.43
CA ALA A 357 16.42 10.28 7.91
C ALA A 357 16.81 9.70 9.27
N VAL A 358 15.81 9.61 10.16
CA VAL A 358 15.87 8.85 11.40
C VAL A 358 14.98 7.62 11.24
N LYS A 359 15.48 6.46 11.65
CA LYS A 359 14.76 5.19 11.53
C LYS A 359 14.43 4.63 12.91
N MET A 360 13.28 4.03 13.02
CA MET A 360 12.97 3.11 14.11
C MET A 360 12.70 1.72 13.55
N GLN A 361 12.87 0.72 14.41
CA GLN A 361 12.64 -0.69 14.07
C GLN A 361 11.94 -1.38 15.24
N LEU A 362 10.95 -2.20 14.95
CA LEU A 362 10.33 -3.11 15.92
C LEU A 362 11.07 -4.45 15.91
N THR A 363 10.96 -5.20 17.00
CA THR A 363 11.42 -6.59 17.05
C THR A 363 10.55 -7.48 16.16
N GLU A 364 11.02 -8.68 15.82
CA GLU A 364 10.25 -9.65 15.05
C GLU A 364 8.91 -9.97 15.73
N ALA A 365 8.91 -10.22 17.05
CA ALA A 365 7.70 -10.49 17.80
C ALA A 365 6.71 -9.30 17.83
N GLU A 366 7.21 -8.06 17.99
CA GLU A 366 6.36 -6.86 17.92
C GLU A 366 5.79 -6.68 16.50
N THR A 367 6.57 -7.01 15.48
CA THR A 367 6.15 -6.93 14.07
C THR A 367 5.10 -7.98 13.75
N GLU A 368 5.28 -9.21 14.20
CA GLU A 368 4.28 -10.27 14.05
C GLU A 368 2.94 -9.85 14.68
N HIS A 369 2.97 -9.34 15.90
CA HIS A 369 1.75 -8.81 16.53
C HIS A 369 1.13 -7.65 15.74
N LEU A 370 1.97 -6.72 15.25
CA LEU A 370 1.52 -5.56 14.46
C LEU A 370 0.85 -5.99 13.14
N LEU A 371 1.30 -7.08 12.53
CA LEU A 371 0.74 -7.58 11.27
C LEU A 371 -0.49 -8.48 11.46
N THR A 372 -0.71 -9.04 12.65
CA THR A 372 -1.70 -10.10 12.87
C THR A 372 -2.66 -9.81 14.03
N ASN A 373 -2.25 -10.12 15.24
CA ASN A 373 -3.13 -10.28 16.40
C ASN A 373 -3.81 -8.99 16.89
N ILE A 374 -3.18 -7.83 16.69
CA ILE A 374 -3.70 -6.56 17.22
C ILE A 374 -4.92 -6.03 16.46
N HIS A 375 -5.21 -6.59 15.30
CA HIS A 375 -6.36 -6.17 14.49
C HIS A 375 -7.68 -6.78 14.95
N LEU A 376 -7.62 -7.89 15.70
CA LEU A 376 -8.79 -8.66 16.13
C LEU A 376 -9.76 -7.87 17.03
N PRO A 377 -9.30 -7.13 18.06
CA PRO A 377 -10.21 -6.48 19.01
C PRO A 377 -11.10 -5.43 18.36
N TYR A 378 -10.57 -4.68 17.39
CA TYR A 378 -11.26 -3.54 16.77
C TYR A 378 -11.48 -3.68 15.27
N THR A 379 -11.19 -4.82 14.66
CA THR A 379 -11.29 -5.06 13.21
C THR A 379 -10.57 -3.97 12.41
N THR A 380 -9.31 -3.74 12.76
CA THR A 380 -8.47 -2.69 12.15
C THR A 380 -7.61 -3.22 11.02
N GLU A 381 -7.01 -2.30 10.28
CA GLU A 381 -5.96 -2.52 9.30
C GLU A 381 -4.67 -1.82 9.73
N MET A 382 -3.56 -2.11 9.06
CA MET A 382 -2.24 -1.54 9.39
C MET A 382 -2.26 0.00 9.44
N ASN A 383 -2.90 0.65 8.48
CA ASN A 383 -2.98 2.11 8.43
C ASN A 383 -3.78 2.69 9.60
N ASP A 384 -4.81 2.01 10.10
CA ASP A 384 -5.57 2.45 11.27
C ASP A 384 -4.65 2.59 12.49
N ILE A 385 -3.77 1.61 12.69
CA ILE A 385 -2.84 1.55 13.80
C ILE A 385 -1.71 2.58 13.66
N LEU A 386 -1.10 2.66 12.48
CA LEU A 386 0.01 3.60 12.25
C LEU A 386 -0.45 5.06 12.36
N LEU A 387 -1.62 5.38 11.84
CA LEU A 387 -2.19 6.73 11.92
C LEU A 387 -2.69 7.06 13.33
N CYS A 388 -3.28 6.10 14.04
CA CYS A 388 -3.63 6.25 15.45
C CYS A 388 -2.38 6.59 16.27
N ALA A 389 -1.30 5.81 16.12
CA ALA A 389 -0.04 6.06 16.80
C ALA A 389 0.56 7.43 16.45
N LEU A 390 0.50 7.82 15.16
CA LEU A 390 0.97 9.11 14.67
C LEU A 390 0.17 10.27 15.30
N GLY A 391 -1.16 10.18 15.32
CA GLY A 391 -2.02 11.19 15.93
C GLY A 391 -1.72 11.38 17.42
N LEU A 392 -1.59 10.30 18.18
CA LEU A 392 -1.21 10.31 19.59
C LEU A 392 0.19 10.89 19.81
N ALA A 393 1.16 10.53 18.96
CA ALA A 393 2.53 11.05 19.07
C ALA A 393 2.59 12.55 18.76
N VAL A 394 1.91 13.02 17.72
CA VAL A 394 1.84 14.46 17.39
C VAL A 394 1.15 15.24 18.51
N GLN A 395 0.06 14.73 19.06
CA GLN A 395 -0.64 15.39 20.16
C GLN A 395 0.26 15.53 21.40
N GLU A 396 1.00 14.50 21.77
CA GLU A 396 1.91 14.57 22.92
C GLU A 396 3.12 15.47 22.67
N TRP A 397 3.68 15.42 21.44
CA TRP A 397 4.83 16.25 21.06
C TRP A 397 4.49 17.74 20.96
N THR A 398 3.31 18.08 20.41
CA THR A 398 2.97 19.47 20.05
C THR A 398 1.88 20.09 20.92
N GLY A 399 1.08 19.27 21.63
CA GLY A 399 -0.14 19.69 22.32
C GLY A 399 -1.33 19.94 21.38
N GLN A 400 -1.18 19.75 20.09
CA GLN A 400 -2.25 19.96 19.10
C GLN A 400 -3.24 18.81 19.13
N SER A 401 -4.54 19.11 19.13
CA SER A 401 -5.61 18.10 19.16
C SER A 401 -5.94 17.53 17.79
N HIS A 402 -5.40 18.08 16.71
CA HIS A 402 -5.59 17.58 15.35
C HIS A 402 -4.39 17.93 14.47
N VAL A 403 -4.15 17.11 13.45
CA VAL A 403 -3.08 17.30 12.46
C VAL A 403 -3.51 16.81 11.10
N HIS A 404 -3.18 17.57 10.05
CA HIS A 404 -3.37 17.14 8.67
C HIS A 404 -2.22 16.24 8.24
N VAL A 405 -2.54 15.08 7.67
CA VAL A 405 -1.58 14.11 7.15
C VAL A 405 -1.91 13.80 5.70
N GLN A 406 -0.90 13.82 4.84
CA GLN A 406 -1.01 13.35 3.47
C GLN A 406 -0.89 11.83 3.45
N LEU A 407 -1.88 11.17 2.88
CA LEU A 407 -1.84 9.74 2.60
C LEU A 407 -1.64 9.48 1.12
N GLU A 408 -1.04 8.34 0.83
CA GLU A 408 -0.91 7.80 -0.50
C GLU A 408 -1.69 6.48 -0.58
N GLY A 409 -2.51 6.36 -1.62
CA GLY A 409 -3.18 5.11 -2.00
C GLY A 409 -2.56 4.55 -3.29
N HIS A 410 -2.74 3.26 -3.53
CA HIS A 410 -2.26 2.63 -4.78
C HIS A 410 -2.99 3.15 -6.04
N GLY A 411 -4.13 3.84 -5.91
CA GLY A 411 -4.86 4.46 -7.01
C GLY A 411 -5.51 3.49 -8.00
N ARG A 412 -5.56 2.21 -7.68
CA ARG A 412 -6.20 1.15 -8.48
C ARG A 412 -7.52 0.72 -7.85
N GLU A 413 -8.27 1.72 -7.36
CA GLU A 413 -9.58 1.50 -6.74
C GLU A 413 -10.61 1.14 -7.81
N ASP A 414 -11.52 0.24 -7.47
CA ASP A 414 -12.61 -0.18 -8.36
C ASP A 414 -13.72 0.88 -8.42
N ILE A 415 -13.40 2.04 -8.99
CA ILE A 415 -14.34 3.14 -9.22
C ILE A 415 -14.86 3.17 -10.67
N LEU A 416 -14.25 2.39 -11.56
CA LEU A 416 -14.49 2.36 -13.00
C LEU A 416 -14.87 0.94 -13.42
N SER A 417 -16.17 0.68 -13.51
CA SER A 417 -16.67 -0.64 -13.92
C SER A 417 -16.18 -1.05 -15.30
N GLY A 418 -15.78 -2.31 -15.46
CA GLY A 418 -15.37 -2.90 -16.73
C GLY A 418 -13.92 -2.64 -17.14
N LEU A 419 -13.09 -2.05 -16.26
CA LEU A 419 -11.66 -1.90 -16.47
C LEU A 419 -10.89 -2.80 -15.49
N ASP A 420 -10.04 -3.66 -16.03
CA ASP A 420 -9.03 -4.37 -15.27
C ASP A 420 -7.68 -3.71 -15.51
N ILE A 421 -7.08 -3.17 -14.46
CA ILE A 421 -5.75 -2.55 -14.46
C ILE A 421 -4.79 -3.26 -13.49
N SER A 422 -5.13 -4.48 -13.08
CA SER A 422 -4.39 -5.23 -12.04
C SER A 422 -2.92 -5.47 -12.41
N ARG A 423 -2.61 -5.61 -13.71
CA ARG A 423 -1.23 -5.77 -14.23
C ARG A 423 -0.77 -4.61 -15.13
N THR A 424 -1.46 -3.50 -15.11
CA THR A 424 -1.07 -2.34 -15.93
C THR A 424 0.04 -1.57 -15.23
N VAL A 425 1.16 -1.36 -15.93
CA VAL A 425 2.26 -0.51 -15.46
C VAL A 425 1.93 0.96 -15.73
N GLY A 426 2.20 1.84 -14.76
CA GLY A 426 1.96 3.27 -14.81
C GLY A 426 2.05 3.94 -13.44
N TRP A 427 1.85 5.24 -13.36
CA TRP A 427 1.73 5.96 -12.09
C TRP A 427 0.27 6.18 -11.73
N PHE A 428 -0.27 5.30 -10.90
CA PHE A 428 -1.67 5.32 -10.46
C PHE A 428 -1.87 6.00 -9.11
N THR A 429 -0.81 6.19 -8.33
CA THR A 429 -0.87 6.70 -6.95
C THR A 429 -1.90 7.81 -6.78
N SER A 430 -2.78 7.65 -5.80
CA SER A 430 -3.70 8.69 -5.34
C SER A 430 -3.13 9.35 -4.09
N MET A 431 -3.26 10.67 -4.01
CA MET A 431 -2.84 11.46 -2.85
C MET A 431 -4.02 12.23 -2.29
N TYR A 432 -4.23 12.17 -0.97
CA TYR A 432 -5.34 12.84 -0.32
C TYR A 432 -5.03 13.17 1.14
N PRO A 433 -5.55 14.31 1.67
CA PRO A 433 -5.37 14.67 3.06
C PRO A 433 -6.38 13.96 3.97
N VAL A 434 -5.94 13.61 5.17
CA VAL A 434 -6.81 13.25 6.29
C VAL A 434 -6.51 14.13 7.50
N VAL A 435 -7.46 14.23 8.43
CA VAL A 435 -7.26 14.93 9.70
C VAL A 435 -7.29 13.92 10.83
N LEU A 436 -6.13 13.70 11.45
CA LEU A 436 -6.04 12.89 12.67
C LEU A 436 -6.46 13.73 13.85
N GLU A 437 -7.37 13.22 14.65
CA GLU A 437 -7.81 13.84 15.90
C GLU A 437 -7.30 13.01 17.08
N ALA A 438 -6.64 13.66 18.04
CA ALA A 438 -6.22 13.05 19.29
C ALA A 438 -6.50 14.03 20.45
N LYS A 439 -7.40 13.65 21.35
CA LYS A 439 -7.76 14.49 22.49
C LYS A 439 -6.84 14.20 23.67
N PRO A 440 -6.50 15.22 24.47
CA PRO A 440 -5.81 14.98 25.74
C PRO A 440 -6.61 13.98 26.62
N ASN A 441 -5.93 13.01 27.20
CA ASN A 441 -6.52 11.96 28.04
C ASN A 441 -7.51 11.01 27.35
N GLN A 442 -7.50 10.94 26.03
CA GLN A 442 -8.25 9.94 25.27
C GLN A 442 -7.69 8.54 25.57
N THR A 443 -8.57 7.55 25.71
CA THR A 443 -8.11 6.15 25.84
C THR A 443 -7.52 5.64 24.51
N ILE A 444 -6.68 4.62 24.58
CA ILE A 444 -6.14 3.98 23.37
C ILE A 444 -7.27 3.37 22.54
N ALA A 445 -8.27 2.76 23.20
CA ALA A 445 -9.46 2.22 22.52
C ALA A 445 -10.20 3.28 21.71
N ASP A 446 -10.52 4.44 22.31
CA ASP A 446 -11.21 5.53 21.61
C ASP A 446 -10.36 6.10 20.46
N ALA A 447 -9.05 6.18 20.64
CA ALA A 447 -8.14 6.64 19.59
C ALA A 447 -8.12 5.68 18.39
N ILE A 448 -8.09 4.37 18.63
CA ILE A 448 -8.13 3.35 17.57
C ILE A 448 -9.48 3.41 16.85
N LYS A 449 -10.59 3.37 17.60
CA LYS A 449 -11.95 3.43 17.01
C LYS A 449 -12.16 4.69 16.21
N GLY A 450 -11.78 5.84 16.75
CA GLY A 450 -11.91 7.13 16.06
C GLY A 450 -11.08 7.21 14.76
N THR A 451 -9.84 6.70 14.77
CA THR A 451 -8.99 6.68 13.57
C THR A 451 -9.55 5.73 12.51
N LYS A 452 -9.99 4.52 12.90
CA LYS A 452 -10.65 3.56 12.02
C LYS A 452 -11.86 4.18 11.34
N GLU A 453 -12.79 4.75 12.11
CA GLU A 453 -14.01 5.37 11.56
C GLU A 453 -13.70 6.54 10.64
N MET A 454 -12.70 7.37 10.97
CA MET A 454 -12.24 8.45 10.10
C MET A 454 -11.78 7.90 8.74
N LEU A 455 -10.97 6.83 8.72
CA LEU A 455 -10.48 6.23 7.48
C LEU A 455 -11.59 5.55 6.67
N ARG A 456 -12.55 4.88 7.31
CA ARG A 456 -13.68 4.24 6.62
C ARG A 456 -14.64 5.25 5.99
N ARG A 457 -14.71 6.48 6.52
CA ARG A 457 -15.47 7.59 5.93
C ARG A 457 -14.81 8.21 4.71
N VAL A 458 -13.55 7.94 4.41
CA VAL A 458 -12.86 8.46 3.22
C VAL A 458 -13.48 7.89 1.95
N PRO A 459 -14.10 8.72 1.09
CA PRO A 459 -14.80 8.23 -0.09
C PRO A 459 -13.83 7.54 -1.07
N ASN A 460 -14.15 6.31 -1.46
CA ASN A 460 -13.38 5.52 -2.43
C ASN A 460 -11.86 5.54 -2.12
N LYS A 461 -11.49 5.38 -0.86
CA LYS A 461 -10.09 5.38 -0.39
C LYS A 461 -9.26 6.58 -0.91
N GLY A 462 -9.91 7.73 -1.09
CA GLY A 462 -9.26 8.99 -1.39
C GLY A 462 -8.97 9.30 -2.85
N ILE A 463 -9.17 8.37 -3.79
CA ILE A 463 -8.85 8.58 -5.21
C ILE A 463 -9.60 9.79 -5.83
N GLY A 464 -10.82 10.05 -5.35
CA GLY A 464 -11.65 11.17 -5.83
C GLY A 464 -11.06 12.56 -5.54
N TYR A 465 -10.23 12.71 -4.49
CA TYR A 465 -9.65 14.01 -4.13
C TYR A 465 -8.79 14.60 -5.26
N GLY A 466 -7.81 13.81 -5.76
CA GLY A 466 -6.95 14.24 -6.85
C GLY A 466 -7.72 14.52 -8.14
N ILE A 467 -8.75 13.71 -8.44
CA ILE A 467 -9.60 13.90 -9.62
C ILE A 467 -10.38 15.22 -9.51
N LEU A 468 -10.99 15.50 -8.35
CA LEU A 468 -11.68 16.78 -8.10
C LEU A 468 -10.74 17.96 -8.24
N ARG A 469 -9.53 17.86 -7.70
CA ARG A 469 -8.57 18.96 -7.66
C ARG A 469 -7.98 19.27 -9.05
N TYR A 470 -7.59 18.24 -9.80
CA TYR A 470 -6.75 18.41 -11.00
C TYR A 470 -7.50 18.22 -12.32
N MET A 471 -8.68 17.59 -12.31
CA MET A 471 -9.40 17.26 -13.55
C MET A 471 -10.80 17.89 -13.63
N THR A 472 -11.26 18.58 -12.60
CA THR A 472 -12.50 19.36 -12.68
C THR A 472 -12.20 20.85 -12.79
N PRO A 473 -13.01 21.65 -13.52
CA PRO A 473 -12.85 23.09 -13.57
C PRO A 473 -12.89 23.68 -12.16
N SER A 474 -11.88 24.45 -11.81
CA SER A 474 -11.76 25.06 -10.49
C SER A 474 -12.90 26.00 -10.23
N GLU A 475 -13.73 25.70 -9.23
CA GLU A 475 -14.46 26.74 -8.52
C GLU A 475 -13.48 27.43 -7.54
N PRO A 476 -13.42 28.76 -7.48
CA PRO A 476 -12.38 29.49 -6.73
C PRO A 476 -12.41 29.34 -5.21
N SER A 477 -13.22 28.44 -4.66
CA SER A 477 -13.62 28.48 -3.25
C SER A 477 -12.92 27.48 -2.33
N VAL A 478 -12.03 26.63 -2.82
CA VAL A 478 -11.41 25.59 -1.99
C VAL A 478 -9.97 25.99 -1.69
N LYS A 479 -9.69 26.31 -0.41
CA LYS A 479 -8.32 26.50 0.09
C LYS A 479 -7.63 25.14 0.08
N HIS A 480 -6.62 24.97 -0.76
CA HIS A 480 -5.82 23.76 -0.75
C HIS A 480 -4.96 23.69 0.50
N VAL A 481 -5.31 22.78 1.40
CA VAL A 481 -4.45 22.44 2.53
C VAL A 481 -3.30 21.58 2.00
N GLN A 482 -2.07 22.00 2.32
CA GLN A 482 -0.89 21.18 2.08
C GLN A 482 -0.44 20.60 3.43
N PRO A 483 -0.68 19.33 3.70
CA PRO A 483 -0.21 18.68 4.92
C PRO A 483 1.32 18.77 5.04
N GLU A 484 1.80 18.97 6.27
CA GLU A 484 3.24 19.02 6.55
C GLU A 484 3.84 17.64 6.85
N ILE A 485 2.97 16.66 7.13
CA ILE A 485 3.33 15.26 7.34
C ILE A 485 2.80 14.43 6.18
N SER A 486 3.61 13.51 5.66
CA SER A 486 3.19 12.41 4.80
C SER A 486 3.44 11.08 5.51
N LEU A 487 2.52 10.13 5.37
CA LEU A 487 2.73 8.76 5.82
C LEU A 487 2.35 7.78 4.70
N ASN A 488 3.29 6.90 4.39
CA ASN A 488 3.10 5.81 3.43
C ASN A 488 3.56 4.48 4.03
N TYR A 489 2.70 3.46 3.96
CA TYR A 489 3.04 2.08 4.31
C TYR A 489 3.21 1.26 3.04
N LEU A 490 4.42 0.73 2.83
CA LEU A 490 4.84 0.07 1.58
C LEU A 490 4.61 -1.46 1.59
N GLY A 491 4.05 -2.01 2.69
CA GLY A 491 3.82 -3.44 2.83
C GLY A 491 5.08 -4.25 3.16
N GLN A 492 5.05 -5.55 2.83
CA GLN A 492 6.16 -6.50 3.05
C GLN A 492 6.94 -6.65 1.74
N ILE A 493 8.26 -6.46 1.78
CA ILE A 493 9.10 -6.39 0.56
C ILE A 493 9.92 -7.68 0.32
N ASP A 494 10.34 -8.41 1.36
CA ASP A 494 11.35 -9.48 1.25
C ASP A 494 10.89 -10.74 0.52
N GLN A 495 9.61 -11.06 0.58
CA GLN A 495 9.08 -12.33 0.07
C GLN A 495 8.96 -12.34 -1.47
N GLU A 496 8.98 -11.16 -2.08
CA GLU A 496 8.66 -10.98 -3.50
C GLU A 496 9.87 -11.07 -4.44
N VAL A 497 11.08 -10.90 -3.93
CA VAL A 497 12.29 -10.67 -4.76
C VAL A 497 13.33 -11.80 -4.68
N THR A 498 13.21 -12.72 -3.73
CA THR A 498 14.23 -13.76 -3.51
C THR A 498 13.91 -15.02 -4.29
N THR A 499 14.77 -15.38 -5.22
CA THR A 499 14.74 -16.63 -5.99
C THR A 499 16.08 -17.39 -5.82
N GLU A 500 16.19 -18.58 -6.42
CA GLU A 500 17.47 -19.31 -6.48
C GLU A 500 18.53 -18.58 -7.33
N LEU A 501 18.14 -17.67 -8.22
CA LEU A 501 19.00 -17.00 -9.18
C LEU A 501 19.46 -15.63 -8.68
N PHE A 502 18.58 -14.85 -8.07
CA PHE A 502 18.85 -13.50 -7.61
C PHE A 502 17.93 -13.08 -6.47
N GLY A 503 18.38 -12.07 -5.72
CA GLY A 503 17.65 -11.45 -4.63
C GLY A 503 17.87 -9.94 -4.59
N PRO A 504 17.39 -9.26 -3.54
CA PRO A 504 17.63 -7.82 -3.38
C PRO A 504 19.10 -7.52 -3.13
N SER A 505 19.63 -6.48 -3.78
CA SER A 505 20.95 -5.96 -3.48
C SER A 505 20.97 -5.08 -2.24
N THR A 506 22.08 -5.06 -1.51
CA THR A 506 22.30 -4.20 -0.33
C THR A 506 23.07 -2.91 -0.66
N TYR A 507 23.47 -2.72 -1.92
CA TYR A 507 24.18 -1.52 -2.34
C TYR A 507 23.24 -0.32 -2.52
N ASP A 508 23.82 0.88 -2.41
CA ASP A 508 23.14 2.14 -2.59
C ASP A 508 22.73 2.34 -4.07
N MET A 509 21.46 2.63 -4.29
CA MET A 509 20.88 2.88 -5.62
C MET A 509 21.02 4.34 -6.08
N GLY A 510 21.68 5.19 -5.32
CA GLY A 510 21.78 6.62 -5.58
C GLY A 510 20.52 7.41 -5.20
N ARG A 511 20.60 8.73 -5.31
CA ARG A 511 19.49 9.63 -5.01
C ARG A 511 18.45 9.57 -6.12
N GLN A 512 17.23 9.22 -5.78
CA GLN A 512 16.12 9.04 -6.71
C GLN A 512 15.45 10.36 -7.12
N ALA A 513 15.73 11.46 -6.42
CA ALA A 513 15.24 12.79 -6.75
C ALA A 513 16.41 13.80 -6.81
N SER A 514 16.22 14.88 -7.57
CA SER A 514 17.22 15.94 -7.66
C SER A 514 17.49 16.55 -6.27
N PRO A 515 18.76 16.69 -5.88
CA PRO A 515 19.11 17.37 -4.63
C PRO A 515 18.62 18.82 -4.56
N GLU A 516 18.43 19.48 -5.69
CA GLU A 516 17.93 20.86 -5.78
C GLU A 516 16.41 20.97 -5.66
N SER A 517 15.69 19.85 -5.87
CA SER A 517 14.22 19.85 -5.77
C SER A 517 13.75 20.15 -4.34
N GLU A 518 12.53 20.69 -4.24
CA GLU A 518 11.85 20.94 -2.97
C GLU A 518 11.60 19.64 -2.22
N ALA A 519 11.90 19.59 -0.91
CA ALA A 519 11.40 18.57 -0.01
C ALA A 519 9.98 18.97 0.42
N VAL A 520 8.98 18.26 -0.15
CA VAL A 520 7.56 18.65 -0.10
C VAL A 520 7.01 18.71 1.32
N TYR A 521 7.38 17.74 2.17
CA TYR A 521 6.87 17.60 3.54
C TYR A 521 7.92 17.99 4.56
N LYS A 522 7.48 18.51 5.71
CA LYS A 522 8.37 18.70 6.87
C LYS A 522 8.83 17.35 7.43
N LEU A 523 7.88 16.42 7.56
CA LEU A 523 8.13 15.05 7.99
C LEU A 523 7.53 14.08 6.96
N ASN A 524 8.39 13.28 6.32
CA ASN A 524 7.96 12.24 5.40
C ASN A 524 8.23 10.87 6.02
N LEU A 525 7.16 10.17 6.41
CA LEU A 525 7.19 8.88 7.09
C LEU A 525 6.93 7.76 6.08
N SER A 526 7.86 6.82 5.98
CA SER A 526 7.72 5.61 5.16
C SER A 526 7.94 4.38 6.01
N GLY A 527 6.91 3.54 6.11
CA GLY A 527 6.94 2.27 6.84
C GLY A 527 6.99 1.08 5.90
N LEU A 528 7.76 0.06 6.23
CA LEU A 528 7.82 -1.20 5.50
C LEU A 528 8.17 -2.35 6.44
N VAL A 529 7.89 -3.58 6.02
CA VAL A 529 8.37 -4.78 6.71
C VAL A 529 9.47 -5.42 5.87
N GLN A 530 10.62 -5.60 6.51
CA GLN A 530 11.80 -6.22 5.90
C GLN A 530 12.49 -7.13 6.93
N HIS A 531 12.91 -8.34 6.53
CA HIS A 531 13.50 -9.36 7.40
C HIS A 531 12.64 -9.61 8.67
N ASN A 532 11.33 -9.75 8.47
CA ASN A 532 10.33 -9.91 9.53
C ASN A 532 10.30 -8.77 10.57
N GLN A 533 10.83 -7.60 10.25
CA GLN A 533 10.86 -6.45 11.14
C GLN A 533 10.23 -5.24 10.49
N PHE A 534 9.31 -4.59 11.19
CA PHE A 534 8.75 -3.32 10.76
C PHE A 534 9.78 -2.20 10.97
N ILE A 535 10.09 -1.52 9.89
CA ILE A 535 11.01 -0.38 9.86
C ILE A 535 10.22 0.84 9.43
N LEU A 536 10.29 1.92 10.20
CA LEU A 536 9.73 3.21 9.82
C LEU A 536 10.85 4.23 9.74
N SER A 537 10.96 4.88 8.60
CA SER A 537 11.91 5.95 8.31
C SER A 537 11.18 7.28 8.27
N CYS A 538 11.67 8.26 9.00
CA CYS A 538 11.22 9.65 8.96
C CYS A 538 12.28 10.50 8.28
N SER A 539 12.00 10.96 7.07
CA SER A 539 12.84 11.92 6.37
C SER A 539 12.41 13.35 6.72
N TYR A 540 13.37 14.22 6.96
CA TYR A 540 13.18 15.60 7.39
C TYR A 540 14.29 16.51 6.85
N CYS A 541 14.06 17.83 6.78
CA CYS A 541 15.06 18.80 6.39
C CYS A 541 15.96 19.16 7.58
N ALA A 542 17.26 18.87 7.50
CA ALA A 542 18.23 19.09 8.59
C ALA A 542 18.54 20.58 8.84
N SER A 543 18.15 21.47 7.96
CA SER A 543 18.20 22.92 8.19
C SER A 543 16.99 23.44 8.97
N GLU A 544 15.88 22.69 9.03
CA GLU A 544 14.63 23.04 9.72
C GLU A 544 14.51 22.35 11.09
N TYR A 545 15.01 21.11 11.21
CA TYR A 545 14.98 20.32 12.44
C TYR A 545 16.36 19.84 12.87
N GLU A 546 16.62 19.89 14.16
CA GLU A 546 17.74 19.19 14.76
C GLU A 546 17.47 17.68 14.79
N GLU A 547 18.50 16.87 14.58
CA GLU A 547 18.38 15.42 14.58
C GLU A 547 17.82 14.88 15.91
N GLN A 548 18.17 15.54 17.03
CA GLN A 548 17.68 15.16 18.35
C GLN A 548 16.15 15.35 18.48
N THR A 549 15.58 16.40 17.91
CA THR A 549 14.13 16.65 17.89
C THR A 549 13.40 15.51 17.18
N ILE A 550 13.90 15.12 16.01
CA ILE A 550 13.30 14.03 15.24
C ILE A 550 13.51 12.66 15.91
N GLN A 551 14.68 12.42 16.53
CA GLN A 551 14.92 11.20 17.32
C GLN A 551 13.93 11.08 18.49
N GLN A 552 13.63 12.17 19.19
CA GLN A 552 12.64 12.19 20.27
C GLN A 552 11.23 11.91 19.73
N PHE A 553 10.84 12.56 18.62
CA PHE A 553 9.53 12.32 17.99
C PHE A 553 9.39 10.85 17.53
N ILE A 554 10.40 10.28 16.90
CA ILE A 554 10.38 8.88 16.44
C ILE A 554 10.39 7.90 17.61
N ALA A 555 11.08 8.19 18.70
CA ALA A 555 11.04 7.40 19.92
C ALA A 555 9.63 7.41 20.53
N LEU A 556 8.99 8.58 20.58
CA LEU A 556 7.60 8.73 21.03
C LEU A 556 6.63 7.96 20.14
N LEU A 557 6.74 8.08 18.81
CA LEU A 557 5.90 7.32 17.87
C LEU A 557 6.06 5.79 18.08
N LYS A 558 7.30 5.32 18.27
CA LYS A 558 7.57 3.91 18.59
C LYS A 558 6.90 3.48 19.89
N GLU A 559 6.93 4.33 20.92
CA GLU A 559 6.26 4.09 22.20
C GLU A 559 4.74 3.97 22.01
N LYS A 560 4.12 4.85 21.20
CA LYS A 560 2.67 4.76 20.93
C LYS A 560 2.31 3.48 20.19
N ILE A 561 3.08 3.07 19.19
CA ILE A 561 2.86 1.77 18.52
C ILE A 561 2.91 0.61 19.54
N ARG A 562 3.93 0.58 20.41
CA ARG A 562 4.05 -0.44 21.46
C ARG A 562 2.89 -0.42 22.44
N SER A 563 2.45 0.77 22.82
CA SER A 563 1.30 0.93 23.73
C SER A 563 0.02 0.39 23.10
N ILE A 564 -0.20 0.63 21.81
CA ILE A 564 -1.33 0.09 21.04
C ILE A 564 -1.22 -1.45 20.97
N ILE A 565 -0.04 -1.99 20.61
CA ILE A 565 0.18 -3.44 20.59
C ILE A 565 -0.15 -4.06 21.95
N THR A 566 0.39 -3.51 23.04
CA THR A 566 0.15 -4.01 24.39
C THR A 566 -1.33 -3.94 24.77
N HIS A 567 -1.99 -2.84 24.44
CA HIS A 567 -3.41 -2.65 24.68
C HIS A 567 -4.25 -3.71 23.94
N CYS A 568 -4.04 -3.87 22.63
CA CYS A 568 -4.80 -4.82 21.84
C CYS A 568 -4.57 -6.28 22.26
N LEU A 569 -3.34 -6.65 22.62
CA LEU A 569 -3.03 -8.00 23.13
C LEU A 569 -3.66 -8.30 24.49
N ALA A 570 -3.85 -7.27 25.32
CA ALA A 570 -4.53 -7.40 26.62
C ALA A 570 -6.06 -7.40 26.48
N HIS A 571 -6.59 -6.94 25.35
CA HIS A 571 -8.02 -6.81 25.10
C HIS A 571 -8.54 -8.08 24.42
N GLN A 572 -9.33 -8.88 25.14
CA GLN A 572 -9.80 -10.19 24.68
C GLN A 572 -11.19 -10.13 24.02
N GLU A 573 -11.93 -9.05 24.22
CA GLU A 573 -13.26 -8.87 23.68
C GLU A 573 -13.18 -8.12 22.35
N ARG A 574 -14.04 -8.48 21.39
CA ARG A 574 -14.15 -7.76 20.12
C ARG A 574 -15.13 -6.62 20.30
N GLU A 575 -14.65 -5.40 20.09
CA GLU A 575 -15.47 -4.20 20.04
C GLU A 575 -15.76 -3.82 18.60
N PHE A 576 -17.02 -3.57 18.29
CA PHE A 576 -17.47 -3.15 16.97
C PHE A 576 -17.58 -1.63 16.89
N THR A 577 -17.42 -1.13 15.69
CA THR A 577 -17.63 0.28 15.36
C THR A 577 -18.67 0.38 14.25
N PRO A 578 -19.29 1.55 13.99
CA PRO A 578 -20.34 1.70 12.97
C PRO A 578 -19.99 1.12 11.61
N SER A 579 -18.75 1.28 11.18
CA SER A 579 -18.27 0.77 9.89
C SER A 579 -18.20 -0.77 9.77
N ASP A 580 -18.31 -1.49 10.88
CA ASP A 580 -18.37 -2.96 10.88
C ASP A 580 -19.79 -3.47 10.49
N PHE A 581 -20.77 -2.59 10.40
CA PHE A 581 -22.17 -2.91 10.06
C PHE A 581 -22.53 -2.33 8.70
N SER A 582 -22.90 -3.18 7.77
CA SER A 582 -23.16 -2.81 6.36
C SER A 582 -24.44 -1.98 6.12
N ALA A 583 -25.25 -1.69 7.14
CA ALA A 583 -26.62 -1.20 6.97
C ALA A 583 -26.92 0.17 7.60
N ALA A 584 -25.97 0.88 8.20
CA ALA A 584 -26.34 2.04 8.98
C ALA A 584 -25.37 3.22 8.83
N ASP A 585 -25.91 4.38 8.45
CA ASP A 585 -25.32 5.68 8.78
C ASP A 585 -25.44 5.94 10.30
N LEU A 586 -24.91 5.02 11.14
CA LEU A 586 -24.92 5.13 12.59
C LEU A 586 -23.72 5.96 13.05
N GLU A 587 -23.97 6.87 14.00
CA GLU A 587 -22.91 7.50 14.76
C GLU A 587 -22.50 6.60 15.95
N MET A 588 -21.27 6.80 16.49
CA MET A 588 -20.75 6.00 17.61
C MET A 588 -21.67 6.04 18.83
N ASP A 589 -22.16 7.23 19.19
CA ASP A 589 -23.04 7.43 20.36
C ASP A 589 -24.38 6.67 20.20
N GLU A 590 -24.93 6.63 18.96
CA GLU A 590 -26.16 5.91 18.65
C GLU A 590 -25.98 4.38 18.78
N MET A 591 -24.78 3.90 18.44
CA MET A 591 -24.46 2.48 18.56
C MET A 591 -24.29 2.07 20.02
N ASP A 592 -23.61 2.90 20.82
CA ASP A 592 -23.46 2.67 22.27
C ASP A 592 -24.85 2.64 22.94
N ASP A 593 -25.77 3.55 22.59
CA ASP A 593 -27.16 3.55 23.06
C ASP A 593 -27.93 2.27 22.67
N ILE A 594 -27.67 1.72 21.48
CA ILE A 594 -28.28 0.46 21.02
C ILE A 594 -27.74 -0.72 21.85
N PHE A 595 -26.45 -0.78 22.10
CA PHE A 595 -25.85 -1.84 22.90
C PHE A 595 -26.30 -1.78 24.36
N ASP A 596 -26.38 -0.59 24.96
CA ASP A 596 -26.91 -0.39 26.32
C ASP A 596 -28.37 -0.85 26.42
N MET A 597 -29.21 -0.52 25.42
CA MET A 597 -30.59 -0.99 25.37
C MET A 597 -30.72 -2.50 25.18
N LEU A 598 -29.77 -3.14 24.50
CA LEU A 598 -29.75 -4.59 24.34
C LEU A 598 -29.29 -5.29 25.62
N GLU A 599 -28.32 -4.74 26.34
CA GLU A 599 -27.89 -5.24 27.64
C GLU A 599 -29.01 -5.12 28.69
N GLU A 600 -29.75 -4.00 28.74
CA GLU A 600 -30.90 -3.82 29.62
C GLU A 600 -32.04 -4.82 29.36
N LYS A 601 -32.19 -5.28 28.11
CA LYS A 601 -33.23 -6.26 27.74
C LYS A 601 -32.81 -7.72 27.99
N LEU A 602 -31.50 -7.97 28.09
CA LEU A 602 -30.94 -9.31 28.35
C LEU A 602 -30.68 -9.58 29.83
N THR A 603 -30.72 -8.55 30.70
CA THR A 603 -30.70 -8.63 32.15
C THR A 603 -32.10 -8.69 32.73
#